data_712dd4a84d769b5e1e093b2101a2964f
#
_entry.id   712dd4a84d769b5e1e093b2101a2964f
#
_cell.length_a   1.000
_cell.length_b   1.000
_cell.length_c   1.000
_cell.angle_alpha   90.00
_cell.angle_beta   90.00
_cell.angle_gamma   90.00
#
_symmetry.space_group_name_H-M   'P 1'
#
loop_
_entity.id
_entity.type
_entity.pdbx_description
1 polymer ?
#
loop_
_entity_poly.entity_id
_entity_poly.type
_entity_poly.pdbx_seq_one_letter_code
_entity_poly.pdbx_strand_id
1 'polypeptide(L)'
;MTQRGASREESFAYMEKIFDTMEQTVKTYRQERLSASGLVGAEGGKLEAYAKTGNTLCGSFMEEAMITALKMAESNACMRKIVAAPTAGSCGVIPAVLLPYYEMKQVPKEEILKALFVTGGIGEVIAQRASISGAEGGCQAEIGSASAMAAGALVYLQGGSDEQICHAAALALKGLLGLVCDPVAGLVEIPCVKRNVLGCVYAISCADMAMAGIQSRIPPDEVIDAMQEVGCKMDSAFRETALGGLAATKTGQEIMHKLMESEEDGTITT
;
A
#
# COMPACT_ATOMS: atom_id res chain seq x y z
N MET A 1 16.02 2.85 -18.41
CA MET A 1 16.98 2.10 -17.58
C MET A 1 18.42 2.63 -17.67
N THR A 2 18.72 3.54 -18.53
CA THR A 2 20.07 4.07 -18.76
C THR A 2 20.45 5.29 -17.92
N GLN A 3 19.56 5.87 -17.15
CA GLN A 3 19.84 7.10 -16.39
C GLN A 3 20.81 6.91 -15.19
N ARG A 4 21.04 5.69 -14.69
CA ARG A 4 21.95 5.40 -13.58
C ARG A 4 23.14 4.49 -13.96
N GLY A 5 23.32 4.14 -15.22
CA GLY A 5 24.43 3.30 -15.68
C GLY A 5 24.41 1.83 -15.21
N ALA A 6 23.31 1.36 -14.59
CA ALA A 6 23.17 -0.03 -14.16
C ALA A 6 22.83 -0.94 -15.35
N SER A 7 23.43 -2.13 -15.40
CA SER A 7 23.08 -3.16 -16.38
C SER A 7 21.67 -3.73 -16.13
N ARG A 8 21.14 -4.46 -17.10
CA ARG A 8 19.86 -5.17 -16.94
C ARG A 8 19.96 -6.22 -15.82
N GLU A 9 21.05 -6.95 -15.79
CA GLU A 9 21.34 -8.00 -14.81
C GLU A 9 21.41 -7.43 -13.39
N GLU A 10 22.11 -6.31 -13.20
CA GLU A 10 22.17 -5.61 -11.92
C GLU A 10 20.80 -5.11 -11.47
N SER A 11 20.00 -4.58 -12.40
CA SER A 11 18.64 -4.10 -12.12
C SER A 11 17.73 -5.26 -11.69
N PHE A 12 17.79 -6.41 -12.38
CA PHE A 12 17.02 -7.60 -12.00
C PHE A 12 17.48 -8.17 -10.66
N ALA A 13 18.78 -8.25 -10.40
CA ALA A 13 19.31 -8.71 -9.11
C ALA A 13 18.89 -7.80 -7.95
N TYR A 14 18.79 -6.48 -8.19
CA TYR A 14 18.26 -5.54 -7.20
C TYR A 14 16.77 -5.75 -6.95
N MET A 15 15.97 -5.92 -8.01
CA MET A 15 14.54 -6.15 -7.92
C MET A 15 14.24 -7.50 -7.23
N GLU A 16 15.07 -8.51 -7.45
CA GLU A 16 14.97 -9.79 -6.74
C GLU A 16 15.15 -9.62 -5.23
N LYS A 17 16.13 -8.84 -4.78
CA LYS A 17 16.32 -8.52 -3.35
C LYS A 17 15.12 -7.80 -2.75
N ILE A 18 14.46 -6.93 -3.52
CA ILE A 18 13.22 -6.27 -3.12
C ILE A 18 12.13 -7.32 -2.90
N PHE A 19 11.89 -8.19 -3.88
CA PHE A 19 10.89 -9.23 -3.80
C PHE A 19 11.15 -10.21 -2.64
N ASP A 20 12.39 -10.68 -2.50
CA ASP A 20 12.80 -11.57 -1.40
C ASP A 20 12.58 -10.91 -0.02
N THR A 21 12.80 -9.60 0.08
CA THR A 21 12.51 -8.87 1.32
C THR A 21 11.02 -8.83 1.62
N MET A 22 10.16 -8.59 0.63
CA MET A 22 8.70 -8.64 0.79
C MET A 22 8.25 -10.02 1.26
N GLU A 23 8.70 -11.08 0.59
CA GLU A 23 8.40 -12.47 0.94
C GLU A 23 8.86 -12.81 2.37
N GLN A 24 10.10 -12.46 2.71
CA GLN A 24 10.67 -12.71 4.02
C GLN A 24 9.91 -11.97 5.13
N THR A 25 9.42 -10.77 4.88
CA THR A 25 8.64 -10.01 5.86
C THR A 25 7.36 -10.77 6.23
N VAL A 26 6.61 -11.28 5.26
CA VAL A 26 5.40 -12.06 5.50
C VAL A 26 5.73 -13.40 6.20
N LYS A 27 6.75 -14.12 5.73
CA LYS A 27 7.18 -15.41 6.33
C LYS A 27 7.64 -15.29 7.78
N THR A 28 8.18 -14.14 8.16
CA THR A 28 8.65 -13.88 9.54
C THR A 28 7.66 -13.08 10.38
N TYR A 29 6.45 -12.87 9.91
CA TYR A 29 5.38 -12.24 10.68
C TYR A 29 5.12 -13.01 11.97
N ARG A 30 4.88 -12.28 13.07
CA ARG A 30 4.60 -12.84 14.39
C ARG A 30 3.32 -12.26 14.94
N GLN A 31 2.32 -13.10 15.04
CA GLN A 31 0.98 -12.73 15.50
C GLN A 31 0.95 -12.23 16.95
N GLU A 32 1.85 -12.71 17.80
CA GLU A 32 1.91 -12.32 19.22
C GLU A 32 2.56 -10.95 19.46
N ARG A 33 3.12 -10.33 18.41
CA ARG A 33 3.83 -9.06 18.53
C ARG A 33 2.90 -7.89 18.26
N LEU A 34 2.84 -6.96 19.21
CA LEU A 34 2.20 -5.66 19.06
C LEU A 34 3.24 -4.59 18.70
N SER A 35 2.78 -3.47 18.13
CA SER A 35 3.57 -2.25 17.98
C SER A 35 3.99 -1.70 19.35
N ALA A 36 4.96 -0.78 19.38
CA ALA A 36 5.41 -0.14 20.62
C ALA A 36 4.27 0.58 21.33
N SER A 37 3.36 1.21 20.58
CA SER A 37 2.16 1.84 21.12
C SER A 37 1.09 0.86 21.65
N GLY A 38 1.18 -0.43 21.30
CA GLY A 38 0.16 -1.43 21.58
C GLY A 38 -1.13 -1.31 20.76
N LEU A 39 -1.22 -0.35 19.81
CA LEU A 39 -2.46 -0.06 19.09
C LEU A 39 -2.74 -1.04 17.94
N VAL A 40 -1.71 -1.65 17.37
CA VAL A 40 -1.83 -2.58 16.24
C VAL A 40 -0.97 -3.80 16.44
N GLY A 41 -1.34 -4.89 15.76
CA GLY A 41 -0.70 -6.20 15.80
C GLY A 41 -1.72 -7.31 15.95
N ALA A 42 -1.34 -8.54 15.63
CA ALA A 42 -2.18 -9.74 15.66
C ALA A 42 -3.37 -9.77 14.69
N GLU A 43 -3.61 -8.73 13.91
CA GLU A 43 -4.81 -8.62 13.06
C GLU A 43 -4.68 -9.47 11.78
N GLY A 44 -3.48 -9.53 11.21
CA GLY A 44 -3.19 -10.42 10.09
C GLY A 44 -3.44 -11.89 10.45
N GLY A 45 -3.03 -12.31 11.64
CA GLY A 45 -3.32 -13.65 12.14
C GLY A 45 -4.80 -13.89 12.46
N LYS A 46 -5.52 -12.88 12.94
CA LYS A 46 -6.99 -12.99 13.17
C LYS A 46 -7.73 -13.18 11.86
N LEU A 47 -7.39 -12.42 10.83
CA LEU A 47 -8.01 -12.57 9.52
C LEU A 47 -7.67 -13.92 8.88
N GLU A 48 -6.43 -14.37 8.99
CA GLU A 48 -6.01 -15.70 8.53
C GLU A 48 -6.78 -16.84 9.23
N ALA A 49 -6.98 -16.72 10.56
CA ALA A 49 -7.79 -17.69 11.29
C ALA A 49 -9.25 -17.68 10.85
N TYR A 50 -9.81 -16.50 10.57
CA TYR A 50 -11.18 -16.38 10.07
C TYR A 50 -11.32 -16.93 8.64
N ALA A 51 -10.36 -16.68 7.75
CA ALA A 51 -10.37 -17.23 6.39
C ALA A 51 -10.40 -18.78 6.37
N LYS A 52 -9.67 -19.41 7.31
CA LYS A 52 -9.68 -20.89 7.48
C LYS A 52 -11.07 -21.47 7.83
N THR A 53 -12.02 -20.66 8.28
CA THR A 53 -13.40 -21.12 8.53
C THR A 53 -14.22 -21.30 7.26
N GLY A 54 -13.76 -20.74 6.13
CA GLY A 54 -14.49 -20.73 4.86
C GLY A 54 -15.72 -19.80 4.82
N ASN A 55 -15.88 -18.91 5.81
CA ASN A 55 -17.04 -18.01 5.94
C ASN A 55 -16.79 -16.61 5.36
N THR A 56 -15.67 -16.38 4.70
CA THR A 56 -15.36 -15.09 4.07
C THR A 56 -16.29 -14.81 2.89
N LEU A 57 -16.55 -13.52 2.65
CA LEU A 57 -17.40 -13.11 1.52
C LEU A 57 -16.65 -12.98 0.20
N CYS A 58 -15.31 -12.94 0.24
CA CYS A 58 -14.45 -12.81 -0.93
C CYS A 58 -13.77 -14.16 -1.25
N GLY A 59 -13.33 -14.31 -2.51
CA GLY A 59 -12.61 -15.52 -2.92
C GLY A 59 -11.17 -15.55 -2.39
N SER A 60 -10.54 -16.71 -2.47
CA SER A 60 -9.24 -17.02 -1.86
C SER A 60 -8.11 -16.06 -2.22
N PHE A 61 -8.06 -15.55 -3.45
CA PHE A 61 -7.03 -14.58 -3.85
C PHE A 61 -7.14 -13.27 -3.06
N MET A 62 -8.36 -12.75 -2.91
CA MET A 62 -8.60 -11.53 -2.16
C MET A 62 -8.40 -11.74 -0.65
N GLU A 63 -8.73 -12.91 -0.13
CA GLU A 63 -8.44 -13.30 1.26
C GLU A 63 -6.96 -13.23 1.56
N GLU A 64 -6.12 -13.89 0.75
CA GLU A 64 -4.67 -13.90 0.90
C GLU A 64 -4.07 -12.49 0.70
N ALA A 65 -4.63 -11.70 -0.22
CA ALA A 65 -4.21 -10.31 -0.38
C ALA A 65 -4.49 -9.49 0.89
N MET A 66 -5.67 -9.58 1.47
CA MET A 66 -6.00 -8.86 2.71
C MET A 66 -5.12 -9.30 3.89
N ILE A 67 -4.90 -10.60 4.04
CA ILE A 67 -4.03 -11.17 5.09
C ILE A 67 -2.60 -10.67 4.92
N THR A 68 -2.08 -10.71 3.70
CA THR A 68 -0.73 -10.24 3.36
C THR A 68 -0.58 -8.74 3.62
N ALA A 69 -1.58 -7.93 3.24
CA ALA A 69 -1.58 -6.49 3.49
C ALA A 69 -1.46 -6.16 4.99
N LEU A 70 -2.25 -6.85 5.83
CA LEU A 70 -2.18 -6.68 7.28
C LEU A 70 -0.82 -7.10 7.83
N LYS A 71 -0.33 -8.30 7.49
CA LYS A 71 0.96 -8.81 7.95
C LYS A 71 2.12 -7.87 7.60
N MET A 72 2.10 -7.29 6.40
CA MET A 72 3.12 -6.33 5.95
C MET A 72 3.03 -5.01 6.72
N ALA A 73 1.84 -4.42 6.81
CA ALA A 73 1.64 -3.14 7.48
C ALA A 73 1.88 -3.23 9.00
N GLU A 74 1.45 -4.31 9.65
CA GLU A 74 1.77 -4.58 11.06
C GLU A 74 3.27 -4.82 11.28
N SER A 75 3.96 -5.45 10.31
CA SER A 75 5.41 -5.60 10.38
C SER A 75 6.11 -4.24 10.36
N ASN A 76 5.63 -3.29 9.53
CA ASN A 76 6.11 -1.91 9.55
C ASN A 76 5.87 -1.25 10.92
N ALA A 77 4.65 -1.30 11.44
CA ALA A 77 4.29 -0.74 12.75
C ALA A 77 5.10 -1.34 13.90
N CYS A 78 5.50 -2.60 13.77
CA CYS A 78 6.38 -3.31 14.72
C CYS A 78 7.88 -3.09 14.45
N MET A 79 8.26 -2.07 13.68
CA MET A 79 9.65 -1.71 13.36
C MET A 79 10.46 -2.86 12.75
N ARG A 80 9.83 -3.68 11.91
CA ARG A 80 10.52 -4.75 11.19
C ARG A 80 10.95 -4.26 9.80
N LYS A 81 11.86 -5.03 9.20
CA LYS A 81 12.31 -4.75 7.83
C LYS A 81 11.15 -4.90 6.85
N ILE A 82 10.88 -3.86 6.08
CA ILE A 82 9.88 -3.83 5.00
C ILE A 82 10.50 -3.21 3.74
N VAL A 83 9.79 -3.26 2.64
CA VAL A 83 10.06 -2.46 1.45
C VAL A 83 9.06 -1.32 1.39
N ALA A 84 9.54 -0.09 1.40
CA ALA A 84 8.70 1.08 1.14
C ALA A 84 8.34 1.12 -0.35
N ALA A 85 7.04 0.98 -0.68
CA ALA A 85 6.58 0.89 -2.06
C ALA A 85 5.15 1.48 -2.23
N PRO A 86 4.99 2.77 -2.55
CA PRO A 86 6.05 3.79 -2.65
C PRO A 86 6.55 4.32 -1.31
N THR A 87 5.77 4.21 -0.22
CA THR A 87 6.12 4.68 1.14
C THR A 87 6.04 3.56 2.16
N ALA A 88 6.52 3.81 3.39
CA ALA A 88 6.36 2.86 4.49
C ALA A 88 4.88 2.69 4.88
N GLY A 89 4.09 3.76 4.83
CA GLY A 89 2.66 3.73 5.15
C GLY A 89 1.81 2.88 4.19
N SER A 90 2.27 2.70 2.96
CA SER A 90 1.63 1.89 1.92
C SER A 90 2.35 0.58 1.57
N CYS A 91 3.33 0.19 2.40
CA CYS A 91 4.23 -0.94 2.14
C CYS A 91 3.54 -2.31 1.94
N GLY A 92 2.30 -2.44 2.38
CA GLY A 92 1.52 -3.67 2.28
C GLY A 92 0.80 -3.86 0.95
N VAL A 93 0.52 -2.79 0.19
CA VAL A 93 -0.37 -2.87 -0.99
C VAL A 93 0.22 -3.71 -2.12
N ILE A 94 1.45 -3.43 -2.55
CA ILE A 94 2.10 -4.15 -3.66
C ILE A 94 2.40 -5.61 -3.28
N PRO A 95 3.05 -5.91 -2.13
CA PRO A 95 3.25 -7.30 -1.74
C PRO A 95 1.96 -8.10 -1.59
N ALA A 96 0.88 -7.45 -1.13
CA ALA A 96 -0.42 -8.07 -0.95
C ALA A 96 -1.03 -8.64 -2.24
N VAL A 97 -0.70 -8.08 -3.38
CA VAL A 97 -1.19 -8.61 -4.66
C VAL A 97 -0.16 -9.51 -5.34
N LEU A 98 1.13 -9.21 -5.21
CA LEU A 98 2.17 -9.96 -5.93
C LEU A 98 2.53 -11.29 -5.27
N LEU A 99 2.61 -11.37 -3.92
CA LEU A 99 2.95 -12.61 -3.23
C LEU A 99 1.86 -13.68 -3.39
N PRO A 100 0.56 -13.38 -3.15
CA PRO A 100 -0.49 -14.36 -3.43
C PRO A 100 -0.57 -14.74 -4.91
N TYR A 101 -0.33 -13.79 -5.83
CA TYR A 101 -0.31 -14.11 -7.25
C TYR A 101 0.82 -15.10 -7.59
N TYR A 102 2.02 -14.87 -7.06
CA TYR A 102 3.17 -15.75 -7.23
C TYR A 102 2.88 -17.16 -6.73
N GLU A 103 2.37 -17.27 -5.50
CA GLU A 103 2.13 -18.56 -4.84
C GLU A 103 0.95 -19.32 -5.46
N MET A 104 -0.18 -18.65 -5.68
CA MET A 104 -1.42 -19.32 -6.15
C MET A 104 -1.43 -19.59 -7.64
N LYS A 105 -0.82 -18.72 -8.46
CA LYS A 105 -0.76 -18.92 -9.92
C LYS A 105 0.51 -19.65 -10.38
N GLN A 106 1.47 -19.86 -9.47
CA GLN A 106 2.73 -20.57 -9.74
C GLN A 106 3.47 -20.02 -10.96
N VAL A 107 3.46 -18.70 -11.13
CA VAL A 107 4.16 -18.05 -12.22
C VAL A 107 5.68 -18.04 -11.96
N PRO A 108 6.53 -18.02 -13.02
CA PRO A 108 7.96 -17.86 -12.83
C PRO A 108 8.29 -16.59 -12.06
N LYS A 109 9.28 -16.65 -11.15
CA LYS A 109 9.73 -15.48 -10.37
C LYS A 109 10.11 -14.30 -11.27
N GLU A 110 10.70 -14.58 -12.45
CA GLU A 110 11.06 -13.55 -13.42
C GLU A 110 9.85 -12.69 -13.84
N GLU A 111 8.65 -13.28 -14.00
CA GLU A 111 7.45 -12.52 -14.35
C GLU A 111 7.01 -11.59 -13.21
N ILE A 112 7.16 -12.02 -11.96
CA ILE A 112 6.92 -11.16 -10.80
C ILE A 112 7.93 -10.00 -10.75
N LEU A 113 9.20 -10.27 -11.05
CA LEU A 113 10.21 -9.20 -11.12
C LEU A 113 9.88 -8.19 -12.24
N LYS A 114 9.39 -8.65 -13.39
CA LYS A 114 8.90 -7.76 -14.47
C LYS A 114 7.70 -6.95 -14.00
N ALA A 115 6.76 -7.55 -13.28
CA ALA A 115 5.63 -6.83 -12.69
C ALA A 115 6.09 -5.76 -11.70
N LEU A 116 7.12 -6.00 -10.90
CA LEU A 116 7.73 -4.99 -10.03
C LEU A 116 8.36 -3.83 -10.83
N PHE A 117 8.92 -4.07 -12.03
CA PHE A 117 9.34 -2.97 -12.90
C PHE A 117 8.14 -2.16 -13.41
N VAL A 118 7.01 -2.80 -13.69
CA VAL A 118 5.77 -2.09 -14.05
C VAL A 118 5.33 -1.19 -12.89
N THR A 119 5.34 -1.71 -11.64
CA THR A 119 5.02 -0.87 -10.46
C THR A 119 5.97 0.33 -10.38
N GLY A 120 7.27 0.11 -10.55
CA GLY A 120 8.28 1.17 -10.53
C GLY A 120 8.04 2.23 -11.60
N GLY A 121 7.68 1.83 -12.82
CA GLY A 121 7.37 2.74 -13.92
C GLY A 121 6.15 3.62 -13.64
N ILE A 122 5.06 3.03 -13.15
CA ILE A 122 3.85 3.79 -12.77
C ILE A 122 4.18 4.75 -11.60
N GLY A 123 4.87 4.26 -10.57
CA GLY A 123 5.25 5.09 -9.41
C GLY A 123 6.16 6.26 -9.79
N GLU A 124 7.09 6.07 -10.71
CA GLU A 124 7.98 7.11 -11.21
C GLU A 124 7.20 8.23 -11.92
N VAL A 125 6.25 7.87 -12.80
CA VAL A 125 5.40 8.86 -13.49
C VAL A 125 4.57 9.66 -12.48
N ILE A 126 4.00 8.99 -11.47
CA ILE A 126 3.24 9.65 -10.41
C ILE A 126 4.14 10.60 -9.62
N ALA A 127 5.34 10.16 -9.22
CA ALA A 127 6.28 10.96 -8.44
C ALA A 127 6.81 12.18 -9.20
N GLN A 128 6.89 12.10 -10.54
CA GLN A 128 7.33 13.22 -11.38
C GLN A 128 6.25 14.28 -11.63
N ARG A 129 4.98 13.89 -11.66
CA ARG A 129 3.84 14.78 -11.96
C ARG A 129 3.08 15.24 -10.72
N ALA A 130 3.16 14.46 -9.65
CA ALA A 130 2.47 14.70 -8.39
C ALA A 130 3.39 14.36 -7.22
N SER A 131 2.82 14.11 -6.04
CA SER A 131 3.55 13.60 -4.88
C SER A 131 3.14 12.16 -4.58
N ILE A 132 4.06 11.42 -3.95
CA ILE A 132 3.80 10.12 -3.32
C ILE A 132 3.80 10.20 -1.79
N SER A 133 3.89 11.40 -1.23
CA SER A 133 4.00 11.65 0.23
C SER A 133 2.65 12.03 0.83
N GLY A 134 2.30 11.41 1.96
CA GLY A 134 1.11 11.77 2.74
C GLY A 134 1.13 13.19 3.27
N ALA A 135 2.31 13.69 3.63
CA ALA A 135 2.52 15.05 4.13
C ALA A 135 2.29 16.13 3.05
N GLU A 136 2.48 15.80 1.79
CA GLU A 136 2.27 16.72 0.66
C GLU A 136 0.88 16.58 0.04
N GLY A 137 0.45 15.34 -0.19
CA GLY A 137 -0.74 15.04 -0.99
C GLY A 137 -1.87 14.29 -0.27
N GLY A 138 -1.74 14.03 1.04
CA GLY A 138 -2.68 13.17 1.75
C GLY A 138 -2.45 11.68 1.46
N CYS A 139 -3.26 10.81 2.04
CA CYS A 139 -3.13 9.37 1.86
C CYS A 139 -3.49 8.91 0.42
N GLN A 140 -4.16 9.75 -0.38
CA GLN A 140 -4.32 9.51 -1.83
C GLN A 140 -2.97 9.40 -2.54
N ALA A 141 -1.96 10.17 -2.10
CA ALA A 141 -0.61 10.12 -2.65
C ALA A 141 0.12 8.82 -2.30
N GLU A 142 -0.11 8.25 -1.12
CA GLU A 142 0.51 7.01 -0.67
C GLU A 142 -0.27 5.77 -1.11
N ILE A 143 -1.46 5.58 -0.55
CA ILE A 143 -2.31 4.41 -0.83
C ILE A 143 -2.85 4.46 -2.26
N GLY A 144 -3.21 5.66 -2.78
CA GLY A 144 -3.66 5.80 -4.16
C GLY A 144 -2.57 5.41 -5.16
N SER A 145 -1.34 5.91 -4.97
CA SER A 145 -0.19 5.54 -5.81
C SER A 145 0.12 4.05 -5.72
N ALA A 146 0.20 3.49 -4.49
CA ALA A 146 0.43 2.07 -4.29
C ALA A 146 -0.65 1.20 -4.96
N SER A 147 -1.93 1.62 -4.88
CA SER A 147 -3.04 0.91 -5.52
C SER A 147 -2.94 0.97 -7.06
N ALA A 148 -2.57 2.12 -7.62
CA ALA A 148 -2.36 2.26 -9.06
C ALA A 148 -1.20 1.39 -9.56
N MET A 149 -0.09 1.38 -8.83
CA MET A 149 1.08 0.54 -9.10
C MET A 149 0.71 -0.95 -9.06
N ALA A 150 -0.03 -1.37 -8.03
CA ALA A 150 -0.49 -2.74 -7.85
C ALA A 150 -1.50 -3.17 -8.92
N ALA A 151 -2.46 -2.31 -9.27
CA ALA A 151 -3.44 -2.58 -10.31
C ALA A 151 -2.79 -2.78 -11.69
N GLY A 152 -1.84 -1.90 -12.06
CA GLY A 152 -1.10 -2.05 -13.31
C GLY A 152 -0.25 -3.33 -13.36
N ALA A 153 0.39 -3.69 -12.25
CA ALA A 153 1.15 -4.94 -12.16
C ALA A 153 0.28 -6.19 -12.32
N LEU A 154 -0.92 -6.19 -11.73
CA LEU A 154 -1.87 -7.29 -11.89
C LEU A 154 -2.35 -7.44 -13.34
N VAL A 155 -2.64 -6.33 -14.02
CA VAL A 155 -3.00 -6.34 -15.45
C VAL A 155 -1.86 -6.90 -16.29
N TYR A 156 -0.62 -6.47 -16.04
CA TYR A 156 0.56 -7.02 -16.69
C TYR A 156 0.66 -8.55 -16.51
N LEU A 157 0.54 -9.03 -15.28
CA LEU A 157 0.62 -10.46 -14.95
C LEU A 157 -0.51 -11.30 -15.59
N GLN A 158 -1.64 -10.70 -15.87
CA GLN A 158 -2.77 -11.33 -16.55
C GLN A 158 -2.65 -11.26 -18.08
N GLY A 159 -1.57 -10.68 -18.63
CA GLY A 159 -1.35 -10.53 -20.07
C GLY A 159 -2.16 -9.40 -20.71
N GLY A 160 -2.59 -8.43 -19.93
CA GLY A 160 -3.28 -7.25 -20.45
C GLY A 160 -2.33 -6.33 -21.25
N SER A 161 -2.91 -5.48 -22.10
CA SER A 161 -2.18 -4.54 -22.92
C SER A 161 -1.67 -3.35 -22.10
N ASP A 162 -0.70 -2.61 -22.65
CA ASP A 162 -0.17 -1.37 -22.05
C ASP A 162 -1.29 -0.36 -21.79
N GLU A 163 -2.28 -0.28 -22.68
CA GLU A 163 -3.46 0.59 -22.53
C GLU A 163 -4.30 0.15 -21.30
N GLN A 164 -4.52 -1.15 -21.12
CA GLN A 164 -5.24 -1.71 -19.96
C GLN A 164 -4.48 -1.46 -18.66
N ILE A 165 -3.14 -1.57 -18.67
CA ILE A 165 -2.29 -1.20 -17.52
C ILE A 165 -2.53 0.26 -17.12
N CYS A 166 -2.50 1.16 -18.09
CA CYS A 166 -2.76 2.58 -17.86
C CYS A 166 -4.18 2.85 -17.34
N HIS A 167 -5.19 2.17 -17.90
CA HIS A 167 -6.56 2.29 -17.40
C HIS A 167 -6.72 1.79 -15.98
N ALA A 168 -6.12 0.66 -15.62
CA ALA A 168 -6.17 0.13 -14.26
C ALA A 168 -5.56 1.10 -13.24
N ALA A 169 -4.39 1.67 -13.57
CA ALA A 169 -3.73 2.68 -12.74
C ALA A 169 -4.60 3.94 -12.56
N ALA A 170 -5.19 4.45 -13.64
CA ALA A 170 -6.07 5.62 -13.58
C ALA A 170 -7.36 5.35 -12.80
N LEU A 171 -7.96 4.16 -12.94
CA LEU A 171 -9.13 3.74 -12.16
C LEU A 171 -8.81 3.71 -10.66
N ALA A 172 -7.66 3.15 -10.29
CA ALA A 172 -7.22 3.06 -8.90
C ALA A 172 -6.95 4.45 -8.30
N LEU A 173 -6.24 5.33 -9.00
CA LEU A 173 -5.99 6.69 -8.51
C LEU A 173 -7.27 7.49 -8.30
N LYS A 174 -8.11 7.58 -9.33
CA LYS A 174 -9.29 8.46 -9.27
C LYS A 174 -10.33 8.03 -8.23
N GLY A 175 -10.41 6.75 -7.91
CA GLY A 175 -11.32 6.27 -6.87
C GLY A 175 -10.86 6.55 -5.44
N LEU A 176 -9.59 6.94 -5.28
CA LEU A 176 -9.00 7.30 -3.98
C LEU A 176 -8.66 8.79 -3.86
N LEU A 177 -9.09 9.61 -4.85
CA LEU A 177 -8.93 11.07 -4.77
C LEU A 177 -9.62 11.62 -3.52
N GLY A 178 -8.93 12.51 -2.81
CA GLY A 178 -9.41 13.12 -1.59
C GLY A 178 -9.19 12.27 -0.32
N LEU A 179 -8.57 11.10 -0.40
CA LEU A 179 -8.23 10.32 0.79
C LEU A 179 -7.20 11.07 1.63
N VAL A 180 -7.65 11.50 2.81
CA VAL A 180 -6.85 12.30 3.75
C VAL A 180 -5.79 11.47 4.47
N CYS A 181 -4.71 12.09 4.95
CA CYS A 181 -3.72 11.49 5.84
C CYS A 181 -3.90 12.04 7.26
N ASP A 182 -4.57 11.27 8.11
CA ASP A 182 -5.02 11.64 9.44
C ASP A 182 -4.60 10.63 10.53
N PRO A 183 -3.29 10.28 10.62
CA PRO A 183 -2.81 9.24 11.52
C PRO A 183 -3.00 9.64 12.98
N VAL A 184 -3.57 8.73 13.78
CA VAL A 184 -3.76 8.92 15.23
C VAL A 184 -2.39 8.98 15.90
N ALA A 185 -2.19 10.01 16.70
CA ALA A 185 -0.92 10.33 17.37
C ALA A 185 0.28 10.45 16.41
N GLY A 186 0.05 10.69 15.11
CA GLY A 186 1.11 10.76 14.11
C GLY A 186 1.76 9.42 13.75
N LEU A 187 1.25 8.30 14.28
CA LEU A 187 1.83 6.98 14.07
C LEU A 187 1.27 6.33 12.80
N VAL A 188 2.14 5.63 12.04
CA VAL A 188 1.76 4.85 10.85
C VAL A 188 1.07 3.54 11.26
N GLU A 189 0.01 3.66 12.05
CA GLU A 189 -0.74 2.56 12.66
C GLU A 189 -2.23 2.67 12.38
N ILE A 190 -2.91 3.67 12.92
CA ILE A 190 -4.35 3.92 12.74
C ILE A 190 -4.52 5.22 11.93
N PRO A 191 -5.16 5.17 10.77
CA PRO A 191 -5.79 4.04 10.08
C PRO A 191 -4.90 3.28 9.11
N CYS A 192 -3.59 3.58 9.05
CA CYS A 192 -2.66 3.20 7.99
C CYS A 192 -2.63 1.69 7.73
N VAL A 193 -2.59 0.85 8.79
CA VAL A 193 -2.56 -0.62 8.64
C VAL A 193 -3.77 -1.10 7.84
N LYS A 194 -4.99 -0.63 8.16
CA LYS A 194 -6.22 -1.05 7.47
C LYS A 194 -6.35 -0.42 6.06
N ARG A 195 -5.74 0.74 5.83
CA ARG A 195 -5.71 1.36 4.49
C ARG A 195 -4.87 0.57 3.48
N ASN A 196 -3.89 -0.21 3.93
CA ASN A 196 -3.21 -1.16 3.04
C ASN A 196 -4.16 -2.25 2.51
N VAL A 197 -5.10 -2.72 3.35
CA VAL A 197 -6.17 -3.64 2.91
C VAL A 197 -7.07 -2.97 1.87
N LEU A 198 -7.55 -1.74 2.16
CA LEU A 198 -8.33 -0.97 1.19
C LEU A 198 -7.61 -0.86 -0.15
N GLY A 199 -6.31 -0.50 -0.11
CA GLY A 199 -5.51 -0.30 -1.31
C GLY A 199 -5.36 -1.56 -2.17
N CYS A 200 -5.04 -2.71 -1.57
CA CYS A 200 -4.88 -3.95 -2.33
C CYS A 200 -6.21 -4.48 -2.88
N VAL A 201 -7.29 -4.45 -2.11
CA VAL A 201 -8.63 -4.88 -2.56
C VAL A 201 -9.11 -4.01 -3.72
N TYR A 202 -8.91 -2.70 -3.60
CA TYR A 202 -9.29 -1.77 -4.66
C TYR A 202 -8.44 -1.94 -5.92
N ALA A 203 -7.12 -2.19 -5.77
CA ALA A 203 -6.24 -2.48 -6.89
C ALA A 203 -6.68 -3.75 -7.68
N ILE A 204 -7.06 -4.82 -6.98
CA ILE A 204 -7.60 -6.04 -7.59
C ILE A 204 -8.85 -5.72 -8.40
N SER A 205 -9.80 -4.98 -7.83
CA SER A 205 -11.02 -4.59 -8.52
C SER A 205 -10.75 -3.74 -9.76
N CYS A 206 -9.78 -2.81 -9.70
CA CYS A 206 -9.40 -1.97 -10.84
C CYS A 206 -8.71 -2.78 -11.95
N ALA A 207 -7.88 -3.76 -11.59
CA ALA A 207 -7.27 -4.67 -12.54
C ALA A 207 -8.33 -5.49 -13.29
N ASP A 208 -9.27 -6.10 -12.57
CA ASP A 208 -10.36 -6.88 -13.16
C ASP A 208 -11.25 -6.02 -14.07
N MET A 209 -11.58 -4.78 -13.65
CA MET A 209 -12.30 -3.84 -14.50
C MET A 209 -11.56 -3.55 -15.81
N ALA A 210 -10.27 -3.28 -15.76
CA ALA A 210 -9.47 -2.99 -16.95
C ALA A 210 -9.33 -4.23 -17.85
N MET A 211 -9.13 -5.42 -17.28
CA MET A 211 -9.12 -6.68 -18.03
C MET A 211 -10.45 -6.99 -18.69
N ALA A 212 -11.57 -6.59 -18.07
CA ALA A 212 -12.91 -6.69 -18.65
C ALA A 212 -13.18 -5.61 -19.75
N GLY A 213 -12.20 -4.76 -20.07
CA GLY A 213 -12.33 -3.69 -21.08
C GLY A 213 -12.95 -2.39 -20.56
N ILE A 214 -13.13 -2.25 -19.25
CA ILE A 214 -13.64 -1.00 -18.66
C ILE A 214 -12.51 0.04 -18.64
N GLN A 215 -12.73 1.15 -19.31
CA GLN A 215 -11.74 2.20 -19.49
C GLN A 215 -11.94 3.36 -18.51
N SER A 216 -10.83 3.97 -18.11
CA SER A 216 -10.88 5.32 -17.53
C SER A 216 -11.22 6.33 -18.65
N ARG A 217 -12.32 7.06 -18.48
CA ARG A 217 -12.70 8.10 -19.46
C ARG A 217 -11.80 9.35 -19.36
N ILE A 218 -11.23 9.57 -18.17
CA ILE A 218 -10.20 10.61 -17.97
C ILE A 218 -8.84 9.95 -18.21
N PRO A 219 -7.98 10.51 -19.06
CA PRO A 219 -6.65 9.98 -19.32
C PRO A 219 -5.81 9.84 -18.04
N PRO A 220 -4.90 8.85 -17.96
CA PRO A 220 -4.07 8.62 -16.76
C PRO A 220 -3.32 9.85 -16.29
N ASP A 221 -2.71 10.59 -17.20
CA ASP A 221 -1.95 11.81 -16.90
C ASP A 221 -2.81 12.88 -16.25
N GLU A 222 -4.02 13.10 -16.75
CA GLU A 222 -4.97 14.06 -16.17
C GLU A 222 -5.47 13.61 -14.79
N VAL A 223 -5.58 12.30 -14.54
CA VAL A 223 -5.93 11.77 -13.22
C VAL A 223 -4.80 12.04 -12.21
N ILE A 224 -3.54 11.90 -12.63
CA ILE A 224 -2.37 12.23 -11.79
C ILE A 224 -2.34 13.73 -11.49
N ASP A 225 -2.55 14.57 -12.50
CA ASP A 225 -2.61 16.03 -12.34
C ASP A 225 -3.75 16.44 -11.40
N ALA A 226 -4.93 15.79 -11.50
CA ALA A 226 -6.05 16.01 -10.59
C ALA A 226 -5.69 15.59 -9.15
N MET A 227 -4.96 14.49 -8.95
CA MET A 227 -4.48 14.09 -7.64
C MET A 227 -3.57 15.14 -7.02
N GLN A 228 -2.65 15.72 -7.82
CA GLN A 228 -1.77 16.81 -7.39
C GLN A 228 -2.57 18.05 -7.00
N GLU A 229 -3.55 18.44 -7.83
CA GLU A 229 -4.41 19.59 -7.54
C GLU A 229 -5.20 19.41 -6.24
N VAL A 230 -5.80 18.23 -6.04
CA VAL A 230 -6.53 17.88 -4.80
C VAL A 230 -5.59 17.93 -3.59
N GLY A 231 -4.38 17.36 -3.70
CA GLY A 231 -3.38 17.40 -2.63
C GLY A 231 -2.96 18.82 -2.26
N CYS A 232 -2.71 19.67 -3.24
CA CYS A 232 -2.37 21.09 -3.01
C CYS A 232 -3.51 21.88 -2.32
N LYS A 233 -4.76 21.55 -2.62
CA LYS A 233 -5.95 22.18 -2.03
C LYS A 233 -6.40 21.55 -0.71
N MET A 234 -5.86 20.40 -0.34
CA MET A 234 -6.16 19.73 0.92
C MET A 234 -5.65 20.57 2.09
N ASP A 235 -6.52 20.78 3.10
CA ASP A 235 -6.13 21.48 4.32
C ASP A 235 -4.96 20.76 5.01
N SER A 236 -4.06 21.53 5.60
CA SER A 236 -2.88 21.00 6.31
C SER A 236 -3.24 20.04 7.44
N ALA A 237 -4.41 20.20 8.07
CA ALA A 237 -4.89 19.30 9.11
C ALA A 237 -5.10 17.84 8.60
N PHE A 238 -5.19 17.63 7.28
CA PHE A 238 -5.41 16.35 6.63
C PHE A 238 -4.18 15.81 5.89
N ARG A 239 -3.01 16.40 6.13
CA ARG A 239 -1.75 16.03 5.49
C ARG A 239 -0.71 15.58 6.52
N GLU A 240 -0.98 14.45 7.20
CA GLU A 240 -0.07 13.78 8.14
C GLU A 240 0.30 14.60 9.39
N THR A 241 -0.45 15.64 9.71
CA THR A 241 -0.18 16.53 10.86
C THR A 241 -0.80 16.06 12.16
N ALA A 242 -1.64 15.04 12.15
CA ALA A 242 -2.45 14.57 13.27
C ALA A 242 -3.37 15.66 13.89
N LEU A 243 -3.65 16.74 13.15
CA LEU A 243 -4.49 17.85 13.60
C LEU A 243 -5.95 17.73 13.20
N GLY A 244 -6.29 16.82 12.26
CA GLY A 244 -7.63 16.67 11.72
C GLY A 244 -8.07 15.21 11.57
N GLY A 245 -9.27 15.00 11.06
CA GLY A 245 -9.79 13.67 10.77
C GLY A 245 -9.88 12.77 12.01
N LEU A 246 -9.45 11.52 11.87
CA LEU A 246 -9.49 10.52 12.95
C LEU A 246 -8.62 10.94 14.16
N ALA A 247 -7.48 11.56 13.92
CA ALA A 247 -6.59 12.04 14.97
C ALA A 247 -7.25 13.10 15.87
N ALA A 248 -8.14 13.93 15.33
CA ALA A 248 -8.85 14.98 16.07
C ALA A 248 -10.12 14.47 16.79
N THR A 249 -10.51 13.21 16.63
CA THR A 249 -11.63 12.66 17.37
C THR A 249 -11.31 12.57 18.86
N LYS A 250 -12.35 12.55 19.72
CA LYS A 250 -12.18 12.39 21.17
C LYS A 250 -11.29 11.17 21.50
N THR A 251 -11.58 10.03 20.89
CA THR A 251 -10.79 8.80 21.10
C THR A 251 -9.36 8.95 20.57
N GLY A 252 -9.16 9.59 19.42
CA GLY A 252 -7.82 9.87 18.87
C GLY A 252 -6.97 10.72 19.81
N GLN A 253 -7.56 11.75 20.40
CA GLN A 253 -6.89 12.61 21.39
C GLN A 253 -6.60 11.87 22.70
N GLU A 254 -7.54 11.06 23.20
CA GLU A 254 -7.31 10.21 24.39
C GLU A 254 -6.16 9.21 24.17
N ILE A 255 -6.03 8.62 22.98
CA ILE A 255 -4.92 7.75 22.64
C ILE A 255 -3.62 8.53 22.64
N MET A 256 -3.58 9.69 21.99
CA MET A 256 -2.39 10.55 21.93
C MET A 256 -1.90 10.93 23.34
N HIS A 257 -2.80 11.38 24.22
CA HIS A 257 -2.45 11.70 25.61
C HIS A 257 -1.84 10.54 26.36
N LYS A 258 -2.45 9.35 26.27
CA LYS A 258 -1.91 8.14 26.92
C LYS A 258 -0.51 7.76 26.43
N LEU A 259 -0.25 7.94 25.13
CA LEU A 259 1.07 7.64 24.58
C LEU A 259 2.11 8.65 25.08
N MET A 260 1.78 9.96 25.15
CA MET A 260 2.66 10.99 25.67
C MET A 260 3.00 10.75 27.16
N GLU A 261 2.01 10.41 27.98
CA GLU A 261 2.23 10.04 29.39
C GLU A 261 3.16 8.83 29.54
N SER A 262 2.99 7.81 28.68
CA SER A 262 3.82 6.59 28.67
C SER A 262 5.25 6.83 28.20
N GLU A 263 5.49 7.84 27.34
CA GLU A 263 6.83 8.26 26.94
C GLU A 263 7.55 9.03 28.08
N GLU A 264 6.83 9.93 28.77
CA GLU A 264 7.36 10.66 29.93
C GLU A 264 7.76 9.73 31.08
N ASP A 265 6.97 8.67 31.31
CA ASP A 265 7.25 7.65 32.33
C ASP A 265 8.29 6.60 31.88
N GLY A 266 8.81 6.68 30.65
CA GLY A 266 9.82 5.77 30.11
C GLY A 266 9.35 4.34 29.85
N THR A 267 8.02 4.12 29.80
CA THR A 267 7.41 2.80 29.57
C THR A 267 7.36 2.46 28.09
N ILE A 268 7.34 3.44 27.20
CA ILE A 268 7.34 3.29 25.72
C ILE A 268 8.41 4.22 25.16
N THR A 269 9.20 3.71 24.20
CA THR A 269 10.04 4.50 23.30
C THR A 269 9.44 4.36 21.88
N THR A 270 8.82 5.41 21.38
CA THR A 270 8.30 5.49 19.99
C THR A 270 9.40 5.81 18.97
#